data_a4bb33d786df6b7a74755d3fcd6f3587
#
_entry.id   a4bb33d786df6b7a74755d3fcd6f3587
#
_cell.length_a   1.000
_cell.length_b   1.000
_cell.length_c   1.000
_cell.angle_alpha   90.00
_cell.angle_beta   90.00
_cell.angle_gamma   90.00
#
_symmetry.space_group_name_H-M   'P 1'
#
loop_
_entity.id
_entity.type
_entity.pdbx_description
1 polymer ?
#
loop_
_entity_poly.entity_id
_entity_poly.type
_entity_poly.pdbx_seq_one_letter_code
_entity_poly.pdbx_strand_id
1 'polypeptide(L)'
;MFKIKKLLQKAIENLKKKNIPQPELEAQIIMANVLNCDRIHLLIDLDKEINKNQKNKFEKYVNLRMKNYPLFYIIGKKEFMGIEFIISPDVFIPRQETEFLVEEVIRLNKNRNSRILDIGTGCGNIAVSIAKFIPGADITGIDISKKSIEIARLNSKRQNVCDRVKFICDDFLRFKKNLNINKRFDFIVSNPPYVAGSEFKFLQREIFYEPRIALYAGEDGLFFYREIADFSKKYLKRNGLTIVELSYNNSEKVIDIFRNMDLRFIKTVKDYFGFERVAV
;
A
#
# COMPACT_ATOMS: atom_id res chain seq x y z
N MET A 1 34.26 13.64 14.61
CA MET A 1 32.85 14.02 14.50
C MET A 1 32.60 14.54 13.10
N PHE A 2 31.37 14.42 12.57
CA PHE A 2 31.05 14.68 11.16
C PHE A 2 29.82 15.60 11.08
N LYS A 3 29.96 16.78 10.43
CA LYS A 3 28.84 17.74 10.28
C LYS A 3 27.74 17.18 9.38
N ILE A 4 26.49 17.25 9.85
CA ILE A 4 25.29 16.80 9.11
C ILE A 4 25.21 17.48 7.74
N LYS A 5 25.35 18.81 7.68
CA LYS A 5 25.29 19.60 6.45
C LYS A 5 26.23 19.07 5.35
N LYS A 6 27.50 18.77 5.71
CA LYS A 6 28.48 18.24 4.73
C LYS A 6 28.10 16.85 4.21
N LEU A 7 27.59 15.98 5.09
CA LEU A 7 27.17 14.64 4.68
C LEU A 7 25.93 14.69 3.77
N LEU A 8 24.95 15.55 4.08
CA LEU A 8 23.78 15.77 3.24
C LEU A 8 24.16 16.29 1.86
N GLN A 9 25.02 17.31 1.76
CA GLN A 9 25.49 17.83 0.48
C GLN A 9 26.09 16.74 -0.40
N LYS A 10 27.02 15.95 0.16
CA LYS A 10 27.63 14.83 -0.56
C LYS A 10 26.61 13.77 -1.00
N ALA A 11 25.64 13.44 -0.14
CA ALA A 11 24.60 12.47 -0.46
C ALA A 11 23.70 12.98 -1.60
N ILE A 12 23.28 14.24 -1.54
CA ILE A 12 22.44 14.89 -2.56
C ILE A 12 23.16 14.84 -3.92
N GLU A 13 24.43 15.21 -3.99
CA GLU A 13 25.21 15.13 -5.21
C GLU A 13 25.29 13.73 -5.79
N ASN A 14 25.51 12.72 -4.92
CA ASN A 14 25.58 11.33 -5.30
C ASN A 14 24.24 10.79 -5.83
N LEU A 15 23.13 11.15 -5.17
CA LEU A 15 21.77 10.76 -5.59
C LEU A 15 21.40 11.47 -6.91
N LYS A 16 21.76 12.75 -7.09
CA LYS A 16 21.59 13.49 -8.36
C LYS A 16 22.31 12.79 -9.52
N LYS A 17 23.58 12.40 -9.33
CA LYS A 17 24.37 11.66 -10.34
C LYS A 17 23.75 10.31 -10.75
N LYS A 18 22.89 9.74 -9.90
CA LYS A 18 22.17 8.48 -10.15
C LYS A 18 20.73 8.70 -10.64
N ASN A 19 20.35 9.94 -10.94
CA ASN A 19 19.00 10.33 -11.35
C ASN A 19 17.90 9.87 -10.38
N ILE A 20 18.21 9.85 -9.08
CA ILE A 20 17.19 9.56 -8.06
C ILE A 20 16.24 10.76 -7.97
N PRO A 21 14.92 10.53 -8.04
CA PRO A 21 13.93 11.59 -7.85
C PRO A 21 14.08 12.28 -6.50
N GLN A 22 13.86 13.60 -6.44
CA GLN A 22 13.86 14.39 -5.20
C GLN A 22 15.05 14.12 -4.26
N PRO A 23 16.31 14.17 -4.76
CA PRO A 23 17.50 13.70 -4.03
C PRO A 23 17.73 14.44 -2.72
N GLU A 24 17.33 15.71 -2.62
CA GLU A 24 17.41 16.53 -1.40
C GLU A 24 16.45 16.01 -0.32
N LEU A 25 15.19 15.77 -0.69
CA LEU A 25 14.17 15.23 0.20
C LEU A 25 14.57 13.84 0.70
N GLU A 26 14.99 12.96 -0.20
CA GLU A 26 15.37 11.59 0.16
C GLU A 26 16.60 11.53 1.06
N ALA A 27 17.63 12.34 0.80
CA ALA A 27 18.80 12.43 1.67
C ALA A 27 18.43 12.90 3.08
N GLN A 28 17.55 13.90 3.19
CA GLN A 28 17.03 14.40 4.47
C GLN A 28 16.23 13.33 5.22
N ILE A 29 15.35 12.60 4.54
CA ILE A 29 14.55 11.51 5.13
C ILE A 29 15.47 10.41 5.65
N ILE A 30 16.48 10.00 4.87
CA ILE A 30 17.46 8.99 5.31
C ILE A 30 18.24 9.47 6.55
N MET A 31 18.68 10.73 6.57
CA MET A 31 19.42 11.28 7.71
C MET A 31 18.54 11.36 8.95
N ALA A 32 17.30 11.86 8.82
CA ALA A 32 16.33 11.94 9.91
C ALA A 32 16.05 10.54 10.51
N ASN A 33 15.91 9.52 9.66
CA ASN A 33 15.75 8.14 10.11
C ASN A 33 16.97 7.63 10.87
N VAL A 34 18.18 7.95 10.41
CA VAL A 34 19.44 7.55 11.10
C VAL A 34 19.56 8.20 12.47
N LEU A 35 19.10 9.44 12.60
CA LEU A 35 19.15 10.22 13.83
C LEU A 35 17.93 9.99 14.74
N ASN A 36 16.93 9.24 14.26
CA ASN A 36 15.67 9.00 14.95
C ASN A 36 14.96 10.33 15.33
N CYS A 37 14.94 11.28 14.41
CA CYS A 37 14.24 12.56 14.55
C CYS A 37 13.34 12.80 13.33
N ASP A 38 12.44 13.77 13.41
CA ASP A 38 11.70 14.23 12.23
C ASP A 38 12.56 15.15 11.35
N ARG A 39 12.09 15.38 10.12
CA ARG A 39 12.81 16.20 9.14
C ARG A 39 12.92 17.67 9.54
N ILE A 40 11.95 18.19 10.29
CA ILE A 40 11.96 19.61 10.74
C ILE A 40 13.08 19.80 11.73
N HIS A 41 13.19 18.94 12.74
CA HIS A 41 14.29 18.95 13.70
C HIS A 41 15.66 18.77 13.02
N LEU A 42 15.78 17.88 12.02
CA LEU A 42 17.00 17.75 11.24
C LEU A 42 17.41 19.08 10.58
N LEU A 43 16.46 19.82 9.99
CA LEU A 43 16.75 21.06 9.27
C LEU A 43 17.17 22.20 10.21
N ILE A 44 16.71 22.21 11.45
CA ILE A 44 17.14 23.17 12.48
C ILE A 44 18.59 22.85 12.92
N ASP A 45 18.97 21.59 12.92
CA ASP A 45 20.20 21.06 13.51
C ASP A 45 21.33 20.77 12.51
N LEU A 46 21.30 21.35 11.31
CA LEU A 46 22.25 21.05 10.21
C LEU A 46 23.73 21.21 10.57
N ASP A 47 24.05 22.11 11.50
CA ASP A 47 25.44 22.34 11.95
C ASP A 47 25.90 21.38 13.04
N LYS A 48 24.98 20.55 13.59
CA LYS A 48 25.34 19.52 14.55
C LYS A 48 26.24 18.46 13.92
N GLU A 49 26.98 17.79 14.79
CA GLU A 49 27.88 16.71 14.44
C GLU A 49 27.30 15.36 14.85
N ILE A 50 27.58 14.33 14.06
CA ILE A 50 27.18 12.96 14.31
C ILE A 50 28.40 12.06 14.54
N ASN A 51 28.18 10.95 15.22
CA ASN A 51 29.23 9.97 15.49
C ASN A 51 29.51 9.08 14.26
N LYS A 52 30.59 8.28 14.35
CA LYS A 52 31.04 7.39 13.29
C LYS A 52 29.99 6.32 12.89
N ASN A 53 29.27 5.78 13.90
CA ASN A 53 28.25 4.75 13.63
C ASN A 53 27.05 5.32 12.84
N GLN A 54 26.57 6.51 13.22
CA GLN A 54 25.50 7.22 12.51
C GLN A 54 25.94 7.57 11.09
N LYS A 55 27.18 8.07 10.90
CA LYS A 55 27.73 8.35 9.57
C LYS A 55 27.75 7.07 8.71
N ASN A 56 28.31 5.98 9.22
CA ASN A 56 28.42 4.73 8.48
C ASN A 56 27.02 4.19 8.09
N LYS A 57 26.05 4.28 9.01
CA LYS A 57 24.66 3.89 8.73
C LYS A 57 24.04 4.75 7.64
N PHE A 58 24.24 6.07 7.70
CA PHE A 58 23.77 7.00 6.69
C PHE A 58 24.37 6.70 5.30
N GLU A 59 25.70 6.57 5.21
CA GLU A 59 26.38 6.26 3.96
C GLU A 59 25.94 4.90 3.38
N LYS A 60 25.73 3.88 4.24
CA LYS A 60 25.17 2.60 3.81
C LYS A 60 23.78 2.77 3.18
N TYR A 61 22.91 3.54 3.79
CA TYR A 61 21.54 3.76 3.31
C TYR A 61 21.52 4.56 1.99
N VAL A 62 22.33 5.62 1.89
CA VAL A 62 22.52 6.37 0.63
C VAL A 62 23.04 5.44 -0.48
N ASN A 63 24.00 4.57 -0.19
CA ASN A 63 24.52 3.61 -1.16
C ASN A 63 23.48 2.59 -1.63
N LEU A 64 22.58 2.14 -0.76
CA LEU A 64 21.44 1.33 -1.17
C LEU A 64 20.51 2.10 -2.10
N ARG A 65 20.18 3.36 -1.75
CA ARG A 65 19.31 4.20 -2.57
C ARG A 65 19.91 4.49 -3.95
N MET A 66 21.20 4.70 -4.03
CA MET A 66 21.92 4.85 -5.31
C MET A 66 21.83 3.63 -6.23
N LYS A 67 21.48 2.45 -5.70
CA LYS A 67 21.21 1.22 -6.44
C LYS A 67 19.73 1.06 -6.79
N ASN A 68 18.93 2.11 -6.66
CA ASN A 68 17.46 2.12 -6.79
C ASN A 68 16.73 1.24 -5.77
N TYR A 69 17.37 0.88 -4.63
CA TYR A 69 16.67 0.19 -3.57
C TYR A 69 15.61 1.13 -2.96
N PRO A 70 14.35 0.69 -2.78
CA PRO A 70 13.26 1.58 -2.37
C PRO A 70 13.55 2.31 -1.05
N LEU A 71 13.33 3.62 -1.05
CA LEU A 71 13.55 4.48 0.13
C LEU A 71 12.82 3.94 1.36
N PHE A 72 11.57 3.54 1.20
CA PHE A 72 10.75 3.12 2.33
C PHE A 72 11.16 1.75 2.88
N TYR A 73 11.79 0.87 2.09
CA TYR A 73 12.43 -0.34 2.62
C TYR A 73 13.72 -0.04 3.39
N ILE A 74 14.45 1.01 3.01
CA ILE A 74 15.61 1.49 3.78
C ILE A 74 15.16 1.99 5.15
N ILE A 75 14.04 2.73 5.20
CA ILE A 75 13.50 3.34 6.42
C ILE A 75 12.74 2.32 7.27
N GLY A 76 12.13 1.30 6.64
CA GLY A 76 11.31 0.28 7.29
C GLY A 76 9.89 0.74 7.65
N LYS A 77 9.46 1.92 7.20
CA LYS A 77 8.13 2.49 7.47
C LYS A 77 7.66 3.43 6.37
N LYS A 78 6.34 3.58 6.24
CA LYS A 78 5.66 4.47 5.30
C LYS A 78 4.42 5.04 5.96
N GLU A 79 4.19 6.33 5.78
CA GLU A 79 2.92 6.97 6.15
C GLU A 79 1.87 6.67 5.08
N PHE A 80 0.64 6.41 5.54
CA PHE A 80 -0.55 6.20 4.72
C PHE A 80 -1.78 6.63 5.54
N MET A 81 -2.65 7.47 5.00
CA MET A 81 -3.81 8.04 5.71
C MET A 81 -3.43 8.75 7.04
N GLY A 82 -2.26 9.41 7.10
CA GLY A 82 -1.74 10.02 8.33
C GLY A 82 -1.29 9.02 9.41
N ILE A 83 -1.21 7.72 9.08
CA ILE A 83 -0.83 6.64 9.99
C ILE A 83 0.51 6.06 9.55
N GLU A 84 1.45 5.88 10.49
CA GLU A 84 2.72 5.21 10.21
C GLU A 84 2.56 3.70 10.18
N PHE A 85 2.89 3.07 9.04
CA PHE A 85 2.92 1.62 8.83
C PHE A 85 4.35 1.10 8.77
N ILE A 86 4.60 -0.01 9.47
CA ILE A 86 5.81 -0.81 9.28
C ILE A 86 5.69 -1.52 7.95
N ILE A 87 6.77 -1.50 7.18
CA ILE A 87 6.91 -2.23 5.92
C ILE A 87 8.27 -2.94 5.85
N SER A 88 8.36 -3.93 5.00
CA SER A 88 9.61 -4.65 4.68
C SER A 88 9.62 -5.03 3.20
N PRO A 89 10.73 -5.54 2.66
CA PRO A 89 10.79 -6.05 1.29
C PRO A 89 9.80 -7.19 0.97
N ASP A 90 9.13 -7.72 1.97
CA ASP A 90 8.16 -8.81 1.82
C ASP A 90 6.73 -8.30 1.53
N VAL A 91 6.49 -6.99 1.56
CA VAL A 91 5.17 -6.38 1.34
C VAL A 91 5.24 -5.28 0.28
N PHE A 92 4.14 -5.09 -0.44
CA PHE A 92 3.96 -3.94 -1.33
C PHE A 92 4.03 -2.63 -0.54
N ILE A 93 4.73 -1.63 -1.06
CA ILE A 93 4.83 -0.31 -0.44
C ILE A 93 3.50 0.43 -0.64
N PRO A 94 2.77 0.84 0.40
CA PRO A 94 1.53 1.60 0.27
C PRO A 94 1.69 2.81 -0.65
N ARG A 95 0.77 2.99 -1.60
CA ARG A 95 0.74 4.12 -2.53
C ARG A 95 -0.26 5.17 -2.05
N GLN A 96 0.01 6.42 -2.37
CA GLN A 96 -0.88 7.52 -1.99
C GLN A 96 -2.23 7.42 -2.72
N GLU A 97 -2.23 6.91 -3.94
CA GLU A 97 -3.44 6.68 -4.72
C GLU A 97 -4.42 5.70 -4.05
N THR A 98 -3.90 4.76 -3.26
CA THR A 98 -4.72 3.82 -2.49
C THR A 98 -5.51 4.51 -1.36
N GLU A 99 -5.10 5.71 -0.92
CA GLU A 99 -5.82 6.49 0.08
C GLU A 99 -7.24 6.85 -0.41
N PHE A 100 -7.43 7.14 -1.71
CA PHE A 100 -8.75 7.39 -2.28
C PHE A 100 -9.72 6.22 -2.12
N LEU A 101 -9.21 4.98 -2.14
CA LEU A 101 -10.03 3.80 -1.87
C LEU A 101 -10.54 3.80 -0.43
N VAL A 102 -9.66 4.06 0.53
CA VAL A 102 -10.03 4.12 1.96
C VAL A 102 -10.99 5.26 2.24
N GLU A 103 -10.72 6.46 1.71
CA GLU A 103 -11.60 7.63 1.82
C GLU A 103 -12.99 7.33 1.27
N GLU A 104 -13.07 6.62 0.14
CA GLU A 104 -14.34 6.26 -0.46
C GLU A 104 -15.13 5.26 0.39
N VAL A 105 -14.46 4.28 1.02
CA VAL A 105 -15.09 3.38 2.00
C VAL A 105 -15.65 4.18 3.18
N ILE A 106 -14.87 5.10 3.75
CA ILE A 106 -15.29 5.93 4.88
C ILE A 106 -16.51 6.77 4.49
N ARG A 107 -16.48 7.39 3.31
CA ARG A 107 -17.56 8.25 2.80
C ARG A 107 -18.87 7.50 2.56
N LEU A 108 -18.79 6.27 2.04
CA LEU A 108 -19.94 5.44 1.71
C LEU A 108 -20.46 4.61 2.88
N ASN A 109 -19.66 4.44 3.93
CA ASN A 109 -20.05 3.65 5.09
C ASN A 109 -21.05 4.41 5.99
N LYS A 110 -22.32 4.26 5.72
CA LYS A 110 -23.42 4.85 6.52
C LYS A 110 -23.72 4.06 7.81
N ASN A 111 -23.33 2.80 7.85
CA ASN A 111 -23.58 1.89 8.98
C ASN A 111 -22.31 1.73 9.81
N ARG A 112 -22.39 2.04 11.12
CA ARG A 112 -21.24 1.94 12.02
C ARG A 112 -20.72 0.50 12.21
N ASN A 113 -21.55 -0.53 11.94
CA ASN A 113 -21.23 -1.96 12.13
C ASN A 113 -21.13 -2.69 10.78
N SER A 114 -20.20 -2.29 9.94
CA SER A 114 -20.01 -2.90 8.62
C SER A 114 -19.05 -4.07 8.66
N ARG A 115 -19.37 -5.14 7.95
CA ARG A 115 -18.45 -6.25 7.69
C ARG A 115 -17.71 -6.02 6.39
N ILE A 116 -16.38 -5.96 6.45
CA ILE A 116 -15.52 -5.58 5.34
C ILE A 116 -14.51 -6.68 5.06
N LEU A 117 -14.29 -7.00 3.80
CA LEU A 117 -13.21 -7.89 3.34
C LEU A 117 -12.18 -7.07 2.55
N ASP A 118 -10.92 -7.13 2.96
CA ASP A 118 -9.77 -6.56 2.27
C ASP A 118 -8.98 -7.69 1.60
N ILE A 119 -9.01 -7.76 0.26
CA ILE A 119 -8.38 -8.81 -0.53
C ILE A 119 -7.00 -8.33 -0.98
N GLY A 120 -5.96 -9.12 -0.67
CA GLY A 120 -4.57 -8.73 -0.90
C GLY A 120 -4.12 -7.65 0.09
N THR A 121 -4.37 -7.87 1.38
CA THR A 121 -4.21 -6.84 2.43
C THR A 121 -2.77 -6.32 2.59
N GLY A 122 -1.76 -7.04 2.12
CA GLY A 122 -0.35 -6.63 2.20
C GLY A 122 0.10 -6.34 3.63
N CYS A 123 0.60 -5.14 3.88
CA CYS A 123 0.98 -4.69 5.22
C CYS A 123 -0.23 -4.28 6.09
N GLY A 124 -1.46 -4.44 5.59
CA GLY A 124 -2.70 -4.10 6.30
C GLY A 124 -3.09 -2.63 6.21
N ASN A 125 -2.48 -1.83 5.34
CA ASN A 125 -2.71 -0.38 5.27
C ASN A 125 -4.19 -0.03 5.00
N ILE A 126 -4.89 -0.73 4.11
CA ILE A 126 -6.32 -0.51 3.86
C ILE A 126 -7.14 -0.94 5.09
N ALA A 127 -7.02 -2.20 5.52
CA ALA A 127 -7.80 -2.76 6.61
C ALA A 127 -7.62 -1.98 7.93
N VAL A 128 -6.37 -1.68 8.31
CA VAL A 128 -6.05 -0.97 9.55
C VAL A 128 -6.54 0.48 9.51
N SER A 129 -6.38 1.17 8.37
CA SER A 129 -6.90 2.54 8.21
C SER A 129 -8.42 2.58 8.32
N ILE A 130 -9.13 1.68 7.62
CA ILE A 130 -10.59 1.60 7.74
C ILE A 130 -11.00 1.36 9.20
N ALA A 131 -10.36 0.42 9.92
CA ALA A 131 -10.64 0.16 11.33
C ALA A 131 -10.38 1.37 12.23
N LYS A 132 -9.39 2.19 11.90
CA LYS A 132 -9.05 3.41 12.65
C LYS A 132 -10.12 4.49 12.50
N PHE A 133 -10.63 4.68 11.28
CA PHE A 133 -11.60 5.72 10.97
C PHE A 133 -13.06 5.28 11.14
N ILE A 134 -13.34 3.97 11.14
CA ILE A 134 -14.69 3.40 11.34
C ILE A 134 -14.69 2.49 12.57
N PRO A 135 -14.92 3.01 13.77
CA PRO A 135 -14.78 2.24 15.02
C PRO A 135 -15.68 0.99 15.15
N GLY A 136 -16.78 0.92 14.41
CA GLY A 136 -17.70 -0.23 14.43
C GLY A 136 -17.48 -1.25 13.30
N ALA A 137 -16.46 -1.09 12.46
CA ALA A 137 -16.21 -2.02 11.37
C ALA A 137 -15.56 -3.32 11.86
N ASP A 138 -16.07 -4.48 11.39
CA ASP A 138 -15.48 -5.81 11.52
C ASP A 138 -14.78 -6.15 10.21
N ILE A 139 -13.44 -6.20 10.23
CA ILE A 139 -12.66 -6.29 9.02
C ILE A 139 -11.90 -7.61 8.96
N THR A 140 -11.97 -8.26 7.83
CA THR A 140 -11.14 -9.41 7.51
C THR A 140 -10.17 -9.03 6.39
N GLY A 141 -8.87 -9.06 6.66
CA GLY A 141 -7.81 -8.94 5.64
C GLY A 141 -7.29 -10.31 5.25
N ILE A 142 -7.15 -10.56 3.95
CA ILE A 142 -6.62 -11.82 3.43
C ILE A 142 -5.40 -11.54 2.56
N ASP A 143 -4.36 -12.35 2.72
CA ASP A 143 -3.16 -12.34 1.87
C ASP A 143 -2.55 -13.73 1.80
N ILE A 144 -1.99 -14.09 0.65
CA ILE A 144 -1.31 -15.36 0.46
C ILE A 144 0.04 -15.41 1.17
N SER A 145 0.68 -14.26 1.39
CA SER A 145 1.99 -14.13 2.01
C SER A 145 1.88 -14.17 3.53
N LYS A 146 2.47 -15.19 4.14
CA LYS A 146 2.58 -15.29 5.60
C LYS A 146 3.29 -14.06 6.20
N LYS A 147 4.33 -13.56 5.54
CA LYS A 147 5.09 -12.38 6.01
C LYS A 147 4.25 -11.10 5.93
N SER A 148 3.44 -10.93 4.88
CA SER A 148 2.48 -9.83 4.79
C SER A 148 1.52 -9.85 5.97
N ILE A 149 0.96 -11.01 6.29
CA ILE A 149 0.05 -11.19 7.43
C ILE A 149 0.72 -10.89 8.78
N GLU A 150 1.97 -11.30 8.96
CA GLU A 150 2.75 -10.97 10.17
C GLU A 150 2.92 -9.46 10.34
N ILE A 151 3.27 -8.75 9.27
CA ILE A 151 3.41 -7.27 9.25
C ILE A 151 2.05 -6.60 9.47
N ALA A 152 0.98 -7.06 8.81
CA ALA A 152 -0.37 -6.52 8.99
C ALA A 152 -0.85 -6.64 10.44
N ARG A 153 -0.61 -7.78 11.10
CA ARG A 153 -0.90 -7.97 12.53
C ARG A 153 -0.09 -7.02 13.42
N LEU A 154 1.20 -6.82 13.10
CA LEU A 154 2.04 -5.88 13.84
C LEU A 154 1.50 -4.44 13.70
N ASN A 155 1.11 -4.03 12.49
CA ASN A 155 0.52 -2.73 12.23
C ASN A 155 -0.81 -2.54 12.94
N SER A 156 -1.72 -3.54 12.91
CA SER A 156 -3.00 -3.46 13.63
C SER A 156 -2.83 -3.34 15.14
N LYS A 157 -1.85 -4.03 15.71
CA LYS A 157 -1.50 -3.92 17.13
C LYS A 157 -0.96 -2.52 17.47
N ARG A 158 -0.04 -1.98 16.65
CA ARG A 158 0.51 -0.62 16.84
C ARG A 158 -0.56 0.46 16.78
N GLN A 159 -1.59 0.26 15.98
CA GLN A 159 -2.69 1.21 15.82
C GLN A 159 -3.87 0.96 16.77
N ASN A 160 -3.77 -0.04 17.67
CA ASN A 160 -4.80 -0.41 18.66
C ASN A 160 -6.15 -0.76 18.00
N VAL A 161 -6.12 -1.55 16.90
CA VAL A 161 -7.32 -2.01 16.18
C VAL A 161 -7.34 -3.53 15.98
N CYS A 162 -6.46 -4.28 16.63
CA CYS A 162 -6.33 -5.73 16.46
C CYS A 162 -7.56 -6.53 16.95
N ASP A 163 -8.43 -5.95 17.74
CA ASP A 163 -9.72 -6.48 18.17
C ASP A 163 -10.78 -6.49 17.07
N ARG A 164 -10.64 -5.61 16.07
CA ARG A 164 -11.60 -5.39 14.98
C ARG A 164 -11.09 -5.81 13.61
N VAL A 165 -9.80 -6.14 13.52
CA VAL A 165 -9.19 -6.58 12.24
C VAL A 165 -8.63 -7.99 12.39
N LYS A 166 -9.22 -8.93 11.66
CA LYS A 166 -8.74 -10.31 11.58
C LYS A 166 -7.94 -10.50 10.29
N PHE A 167 -6.71 -11.02 10.40
CA PHE A 167 -5.88 -11.35 9.25
C PHE A 167 -5.78 -12.85 9.03
N ILE A 168 -6.05 -13.29 7.78
CA ILE A 168 -6.05 -14.68 7.34
C ILE A 168 -4.96 -14.86 6.28
N CYS A 169 -4.03 -15.80 6.53
CA CYS A 169 -3.05 -16.21 5.53
C CYS A 169 -3.67 -17.31 4.68
N ASP A 170 -4.15 -16.95 3.49
CA ASP A 170 -4.71 -17.90 2.54
C ASP A 170 -4.63 -17.37 1.10
N ASP A 171 -4.60 -18.29 0.13
CA ASP A 171 -4.81 -17.96 -1.27
C ASP A 171 -6.27 -17.54 -1.48
N PHE A 172 -6.49 -16.37 -2.11
CA PHE A 172 -7.83 -15.86 -2.35
C PHE A 172 -8.73 -16.82 -3.13
N LEU A 173 -8.17 -17.53 -4.11
CA LEU A 173 -8.93 -18.51 -4.90
C LEU A 173 -9.37 -19.71 -4.06
N ARG A 174 -8.54 -20.14 -3.10
CA ARG A 174 -8.88 -21.19 -2.14
C ARG A 174 -9.87 -20.68 -1.10
N PHE A 175 -9.65 -19.49 -0.54
CA PHE A 175 -10.55 -18.85 0.41
C PHE A 175 -11.96 -18.72 -0.15
N LYS A 176 -12.10 -18.25 -1.40
CA LYS A 176 -13.37 -18.07 -2.08
C LYS A 176 -14.15 -19.41 -2.24
N LYS A 177 -13.46 -20.52 -2.44
CA LYS A 177 -14.09 -21.87 -2.56
C LYS A 177 -14.58 -22.40 -1.21
N ASN A 178 -13.88 -22.07 -0.13
CA ASN A 178 -14.12 -22.60 1.21
C ASN A 178 -14.99 -21.68 2.09
N LEU A 179 -15.29 -20.47 1.64
CA LEU A 179 -16.08 -19.52 2.43
C LEU A 179 -17.55 -19.99 2.48
N ASN A 180 -18.11 -19.97 3.71
CA ASN A 180 -19.52 -20.28 3.89
C ASN A 180 -20.38 -19.25 3.14
N ILE A 181 -21.30 -19.74 2.29
CA ILE A 181 -22.19 -18.92 1.44
C ILE A 181 -23.07 -17.95 2.24
N ASN A 182 -23.31 -18.22 3.53
CA ASN A 182 -24.08 -17.33 4.40
C ASN A 182 -23.26 -16.12 4.92
N LYS A 183 -21.94 -16.14 4.74
CA LYS A 183 -21.10 -14.96 5.07
C LYS A 183 -21.21 -13.95 3.95
N ARG A 184 -21.74 -12.77 4.28
CA ARG A 184 -21.88 -11.66 3.34
C ARG A 184 -21.22 -10.41 3.89
N PHE A 185 -20.68 -9.59 2.97
CA PHE A 185 -19.94 -8.36 3.29
C PHE A 185 -20.73 -7.12 2.87
N ASP A 186 -20.59 -6.08 3.67
CA ASP A 186 -21.08 -4.74 3.31
C ASP A 186 -20.14 -4.09 2.30
N PHE A 187 -18.82 -4.33 2.48
CA PHE A 187 -17.79 -3.88 1.55
C PHE A 187 -16.82 -5.01 1.23
N ILE A 188 -16.45 -5.12 -0.04
CA ILE A 188 -15.31 -5.89 -0.53
C ILE A 188 -14.35 -4.88 -1.13
N VAL A 189 -13.15 -4.78 -0.58
CA VAL A 189 -12.15 -3.80 -1.01
C VAL A 189 -10.87 -4.50 -1.46
N SER A 190 -10.17 -3.93 -2.42
CA SER A 190 -8.88 -4.46 -2.86
C SER A 190 -8.08 -3.40 -3.61
N ASN A 191 -6.78 -3.35 -3.35
CA ASN A 191 -5.79 -2.91 -4.31
C ASN A 191 -5.13 -4.17 -4.88
N PRO A 192 -5.71 -4.79 -5.92
CA PRO A 192 -5.22 -6.05 -6.44
C PRO A 192 -3.97 -5.85 -7.29
N PRO A 193 -3.15 -6.89 -7.51
CA PRO A 193 -2.16 -6.85 -8.58
C PRO A 193 -2.85 -6.54 -9.92
N TYR A 194 -2.23 -5.66 -10.73
CA TYR A 194 -2.79 -5.22 -12.01
C TYR A 194 -1.75 -5.09 -13.14
N VAL A 195 -0.50 -5.44 -12.90
CA VAL A 195 0.55 -5.36 -13.92
C VAL A 195 0.47 -6.55 -14.86
N ALA A 196 0.28 -6.27 -16.15
CA ALA A 196 0.31 -7.26 -17.20
C ALA A 196 1.73 -7.79 -17.46
N GLY A 197 1.85 -9.03 -17.92
CA GLY A 197 3.16 -9.64 -18.20
C GLY A 197 4.04 -8.83 -19.14
N SER A 198 3.44 -8.23 -20.18
CA SER A 198 4.13 -7.37 -21.16
C SER A 198 4.61 -6.03 -20.58
N GLU A 199 3.99 -5.54 -19.50
CA GLU A 199 4.27 -4.23 -18.91
C GLU A 199 5.47 -4.27 -17.95
N PHE A 200 5.86 -5.45 -17.44
CA PHE A 200 6.96 -5.57 -16.48
C PHE A 200 8.25 -4.90 -16.93
N LYS A 201 8.60 -5.00 -18.21
CA LYS A 201 9.85 -4.41 -18.76
C LYS A 201 9.89 -2.89 -18.73
N PHE A 202 8.76 -2.23 -18.54
CA PHE A 202 8.63 -0.77 -18.50
C PHE A 202 8.53 -0.21 -17.09
N LEU A 203 8.48 -1.07 -16.06
CA LEU A 203 8.41 -0.65 -14.68
C LEU A 203 9.68 0.09 -14.24
N GLN A 204 9.52 1.02 -13.32
CA GLN A 204 10.65 1.69 -12.68
C GLN A 204 11.53 0.67 -11.95
N ARG A 205 12.84 0.90 -11.94
CA ARG A 205 13.84 -0.04 -11.38
C ARG A 205 13.59 -0.40 -9.92
N GLU A 206 13.07 0.53 -9.13
CA GLU A 206 12.79 0.28 -7.71
C GLU A 206 11.62 -0.68 -7.49
N ILE A 207 10.66 -0.77 -8.42
CA ILE A 207 9.51 -1.68 -8.32
C ILE A 207 9.95 -3.16 -8.39
N PHE A 208 11.08 -3.45 -9.04
CA PHE A 208 11.63 -4.81 -9.08
C PHE A 208 12.11 -5.36 -7.73
N TYR A 209 12.26 -4.49 -6.73
CA TYR A 209 12.53 -4.92 -5.34
C TYR A 209 11.26 -5.29 -4.56
N GLU A 210 10.10 -4.95 -5.09
CA GLU A 210 8.81 -5.29 -4.47
C GLU A 210 8.40 -6.73 -4.83
N PRO A 211 7.59 -7.41 -3.98
CA PRO A 211 7.18 -8.78 -4.26
C PRO A 211 6.44 -8.88 -5.59
N ARG A 212 6.94 -9.71 -6.52
CA ARG A 212 6.33 -9.89 -7.84
C ARG A 212 4.86 -10.33 -7.75
N ILE A 213 4.52 -11.13 -6.73
CA ILE A 213 3.15 -11.59 -6.50
C ILE A 213 2.17 -10.43 -6.20
N ALA A 214 2.66 -9.32 -5.66
CA ALA A 214 1.84 -8.13 -5.41
C ALA A 214 1.66 -7.25 -6.65
N LEU A 215 2.32 -7.57 -7.77
CA LEU A 215 2.31 -6.78 -9.00
C LEU A 215 1.65 -7.52 -10.15
N TYR A 216 2.02 -8.80 -10.36
CA TYR A 216 1.64 -9.57 -11.55
C TYR A 216 0.19 -10.05 -11.52
N ALA A 217 -0.57 -9.72 -12.57
CA ALA A 217 -1.98 -10.04 -12.71
C ALA A 217 -2.32 -10.81 -14.01
N GLY A 218 -1.44 -11.68 -14.44
CA GLY A 218 -1.63 -12.43 -15.69
C GLY A 218 -1.16 -11.65 -16.92
N GLU A 219 -1.47 -12.18 -18.10
CA GLU A 219 -1.00 -11.60 -19.36
C GLU A 219 -1.65 -10.25 -19.67
N ASP A 220 -2.90 -10.05 -19.27
CA ASP A 220 -3.68 -8.84 -19.56
C ASP A 220 -3.86 -7.88 -18.35
N GLY A 221 -3.30 -8.26 -17.18
CA GLY A 221 -3.42 -7.43 -15.96
C GLY A 221 -4.80 -7.44 -15.30
N LEU A 222 -5.74 -8.28 -15.75
CA LEU A 222 -7.15 -8.25 -15.33
C LEU A 222 -7.59 -9.48 -14.53
N PHE A 223 -6.70 -10.44 -14.28
CA PHE A 223 -7.01 -11.69 -13.63
C PHE A 223 -7.73 -11.51 -12.29
N PHE A 224 -7.18 -10.72 -11.39
CA PHE A 224 -7.77 -10.53 -10.06
C PHE A 224 -9.08 -9.76 -10.10
N TYR A 225 -9.27 -8.84 -11.02
CA TYR A 225 -10.56 -8.15 -11.17
C TYR A 225 -11.69 -9.12 -11.53
N ARG A 226 -11.44 -10.09 -12.41
CA ARG A 226 -12.42 -11.15 -12.75
C ARG A 226 -12.77 -11.98 -11.53
N GLU A 227 -11.76 -12.40 -10.76
CA GLU A 227 -11.93 -13.21 -9.57
C GLU A 227 -12.67 -12.47 -8.45
N ILE A 228 -12.38 -11.16 -8.27
CA ILE A 228 -13.06 -10.29 -7.31
C ILE A 228 -14.52 -10.06 -7.75
N ALA A 229 -14.78 -9.84 -9.02
CA ALA A 229 -16.13 -9.65 -9.53
C ALA A 229 -17.02 -10.90 -9.31
N ASP A 230 -16.53 -12.10 -9.65
CA ASP A 230 -17.24 -13.36 -9.36
C ASP A 230 -17.48 -13.58 -7.86
N PHE A 231 -16.48 -13.25 -7.03
CA PHE A 231 -16.62 -13.30 -5.57
C PHE A 231 -17.67 -12.30 -5.07
N SER A 232 -17.64 -11.09 -5.57
CA SER A 232 -18.55 -10.01 -5.17
C SER A 232 -20.00 -10.35 -5.49
N LYS A 233 -20.28 -10.91 -6.66
CA LYS A 233 -21.62 -11.40 -7.03
C LYS A 233 -22.19 -12.38 -6.00
N LYS A 234 -21.36 -13.23 -5.40
CA LYS A 234 -21.79 -14.26 -4.45
C LYS A 234 -21.88 -13.78 -3.00
N TYR A 235 -20.93 -12.93 -2.59
CA TYR A 235 -20.68 -12.63 -1.18
C TYR A 235 -20.97 -11.19 -0.76
N LEU A 236 -21.36 -10.29 -1.67
CA LEU A 236 -21.91 -8.99 -1.29
C LEU A 236 -23.31 -9.12 -0.69
N LYS A 237 -23.63 -8.30 0.29
CA LYS A 237 -25.00 -8.04 0.70
C LYS A 237 -25.76 -7.31 -0.41
N ARG A 238 -27.10 -7.30 -0.37
CA ARG A 238 -27.97 -6.68 -1.41
C ARG A 238 -27.59 -5.22 -1.73
N ASN A 239 -27.16 -4.45 -0.74
CA ASN A 239 -26.72 -3.06 -0.88
C ASN A 239 -25.23 -2.90 -0.58
N GLY A 240 -24.46 -3.99 -0.64
CA GLY A 240 -23.04 -3.97 -0.43
C GLY A 240 -22.29 -3.39 -1.63
N LEU A 241 -21.06 -2.95 -1.41
CA LEU A 241 -20.24 -2.30 -2.42
C LEU A 241 -18.90 -3.03 -2.58
N THR A 242 -18.49 -3.16 -3.84
CA THR A 242 -17.10 -3.52 -4.16
C THR A 242 -16.36 -2.26 -4.55
N ILE A 243 -15.20 -2.03 -3.94
CA ILE A 243 -14.37 -0.87 -4.19
C ILE A 243 -12.96 -1.36 -4.50
N VAL A 244 -12.51 -1.13 -5.74
CA VAL A 244 -11.20 -1.61 -6.19
C VAL A 244 -10.35 -0.47 -6.73
N GLU A 245 -9.04 -0.55 -6.44
CA GLU A 245 -8.07 0.35 -7.08
C GLU A 245 -7.90 -0.03 -8.56
N LEU A 246 -7.68 0.98 -9.40
CA LEU A 246 -7.51 0.87 -10.84
C LEU A 246 -6.08 1.26 -11.25
N SER A 247 -5.56 0.59 -12.27
CA SER A 247 -4.44 1.13 -13.04
C SER A 247 -4.92 2.34 -13.87
N TYR A 248 -4.00 3.23 -14.22
CA TYR A 248 -4.30 4.48 -14.94
C TYR A 248 -4.97 4.29 -16.32
N ASN A 249 -4.98 3.08 -16.88
CA ASN A 249 -5.41 2.80 -18.25
C ASN A 249 -6.38 1.61 -18.38
N ASN A 250 -6.92 1.07 -17.29
CA ASN A 250 -7.76 -0.14 -17.33
C ASN A 250 -9.20 0.04 -16.83
N SER A 251 -9.62 1.28 -16.53
CA SER A 251 -10.90 1.56 -15.87
C SER A 251 -12.10 0.98 -16.65
N GLU A 252 -12.21 1.24 -17.95
CA GLU A 252 -13.32 0.72 -18.77
C GLU A 252 -13.38 -0.81 -18.76
N LYS A 253 -12.23 -1.47 -18.96
CA LYS A 253 -12.15 -2.93 -18.97
C LYS A 253 -12.56 -3.54 -17.62
N VAL A 254 -12.14 -2.91 -16.51
CA VAL A 254 -12.52 -3.36 -15.17
C VAL A 254 -14.01 -3.15 -14.94
N ILE A 255 -14.56 -2.00 -15.30
CA ILE A 255 -16.00 -1.71 -15.18
C ILE A 255 -16.83 -2.75 -15.96
N ASP A 256 -16.41 -3.09 -17.18
CA ASP A 256 -17.10 -4.09 -18.00
C ASP A 256 -17.04 -5.51 -17.41
N ILE A 257 -15.91 -5.89 -16.79
CA ILE A 257 -15.81 -7.15 -16.06
C ILE A 257 -16.87 -7.22 -14.94
N PHE A 258 -17.02 -6.16 -14.15
CA PHE A 258 -17.99 -6.14 -13.06
C PHE A 258 -19.44 -6.11 -13.60
N ARG A 259 -19.73 -5.34 -14.66
CA ARG A 259 -21.05 -5.31 -15.32
C ARG A 259 -21.46 -6.69 -15.88
N ASN A 260 -20.52 -7.42 -16.48
CA ASN A 260 -20.75 -8.76 -17.00
C ASN A 260 -21.04 -9.80 -15.90
N MET A 261 -20.79 -9.46 -14.64
CA MET A 261 -21.17 -10.24 -13.45
C MET A 261 -22.46 -9.73 -12.77
N ASP A 262 -23.26 -8.92 -13.46
CA ASP A 262 -24.51 -8.33 -12.93
C ASP A 262 -24.28 -7.39 -11.74
N LEU A 263 -23.09 -6.80 -11.61
CA LEU A 263 -22.77 -5.80 -10.62
C LEU A 263 -22.98 -4.41 -11.22
N ARG A 264 -23.75 -3.58 -10.54
CA ARG A 264 -24.04 -2.24 -11.01
C ARG A 264 -22.87 -1.31 -10.75
N PHE A 265 -22.30 -0.72 -11.81
CA PHE A 265 -21.33 0.35 -11.69
C PHE A 265 -21.99 1.63 -11.13
N ILE A 266 -21.35 2.26 -10.18
CA ILE A 266 -21.81 3.49 -9.53
C ILE A 266 -20.99 4.69 -10.02
N LYS A 267 -19.66 4.63 -9.90
CA LYS A 267 -18.76 5.73 -10.27
C LYS A 267 -17.30 5.32 -10.27
N THR A 268 -16.45 6.17 -10.82
CA THR A 268 -15.02 6.19 -10.54
C THR A 268 -14.65 7.35 -9.61
N VAL A 269 -13.53 7.22 -8.91
CA VAL A 269 -12.88 8.30 -8.16
C VAL A 269 -11.55 8.59 -8.82
N LYS A 270 -11.28 9.89 -9.04
CA LYS A 270 -10.05 10.37 -9.68
C LYS A 270 -9.04 10.83 -8.65
N ASP A 271 -7.75 10.64 -8.96
CA ASP A 271 -6.66 11.23 -8.20
C ASP A 271 -6.50 12.73 -8.48
N TYR A 272 -5.55 13.38 -7.80
CA TYR A 272 -5.28 14.81 -7.97
C TYR A 272 -4.79 15.21 -9.37
N PHE A 273 -4.35 14.23 -10.18
CA PHE A 273 -3.93 14.44 -11.58
C PHE A 273 -5.06 14.16 -12.58
N GLY A 274 -6.23 13.78 -12.10
CA GLY A 274 -7.42 13.51 -12.93
C GLY A 274 -7.50 12.08 -13.47
N PHE A 275 -6.61 11.17 -13.10
CA PHE A 275 -6.67 9.76 -13.46
C PHE A 275 -7.66 8.99 -12.60
N GLU A 276 -8.46 8.12 -13.20
CA GLU A 276 -9.35 7.22 -12.49
C GLU A 276 -8.55 6.20 -11.69
N ARG A 277 -8.73 6.18 -10.36
CA ARG A 277 -7.96 5.33 -9.44
C ARG A 277 -8.80 4.34 -8.67
N VAL A 278 -10.09 4.59 -8.53
CA VAL A 278 -10.98 3.71 -7.77
C VAL A 278 -12.27 3.52 -8.55
N ALA A 279 -12.76 2.28 -8.64
CA ALA A 279 -14.09 1.93 -9.13
C ALA A 279 -14.97 1.44 -7.99
N VAL A 280 -16.25 1.88 -8.04
CA VAL A 280 -17.30 1.50 -7.10
C VAL A 280 -18.47 0.88 -7.86
#